data_5b46c6064aaf6b491236b15bbab9eeae
#
_entry.id   5b46c6064aaf6b491236b15bbab9eeae
#
_cell.length_a   1.000
_cell.length_b   1.000
_cell.length_c   1.000
_cell.angle_alpha   90.00
_cell.angle_beta   90.00
_cell.angle_gamma   90.00
#
_symmetry.space_group_name_H-M   'P 1'
#
loop_
_entity.id
_entity.type
_entity.pdbx_description
1 polymer ?
#
loop_
_entity_poly.entity_id
_entity_poly.type
_entity_poly.pdbx_seq_one_letter_code
_entity_poly.pdbx_strand_id
1 'polypeptide(L)'
;GRAIVVGGEGWHEGVKGIVASRLTNRYHVPALLFSIEDGIARGSGRSVGKVNLFDAVERCSDLLIRRGGHAGAVGVTIEASKLDEFRRRLSAVLSEIPAEDFEDIDEVAATVDLSELNIETIEQISRLEPFGQGNKVPLLAAEGVTMCDRAVVGKTGEHMRFVATDGAASVPAIMFRVPQIDKLINCDSAVDLVFEAVAEHWQGRVKPKLMIKDVLVRDTTLPSVDDPACELRRGVQPADSGLRLESRKRETLAQLSYTELTRSLIHSFI
;
A
#
# COMPACT_ATOMS: atom_id res chain seq x y z
N GLY A 1 11.53 -7.87 13.82
CA GLY A 1 10.36 -8.73 14.06
C GLY A 1 9.36 -8.59 12.94
N ARG A 2 8.50 -9.61 12.74
CA ARG A 2 7.48 -9.61 11.68
C ARG A 2 6.12 -9.05 12.13
N ALA A 3 6.09 -8.34 13.27
CA ALA A 3 4.90 -7.63 13.76
C ALA A 3 5.31 -6.39 14.54
N ILE A 4 4.45 -5.39 14.54
CA ILE A 4 4.50 -4.24 15.43
C ILE A 4 3.46 -4.48 16.53
N VAL A 5 3.91 -4.63 17.78
CA VAL A 5 3.03 -4.77 18.94
C VAL A 5 3.44 -3.71 19.95
N VAL A 6 2.60 -2.69 20.11
CA VAL A 6 2.88 -1.54 20.98
C VAL A 6 1.69 -1.26 21.89
N GLY A 7 1.94 -0.77 23.09
CA GLY A 7 0.89 -0.37 24.02
C GLY A 7 1.31 0.85 24.83
N GLY A 8 0.33 1.63 25.23
CA GLY A 8 0.54 2.82 26.05
C GLY A 8 -0.68 3.17 26.90
N GLU A 9 -0.40 3.80 28.04
CA GLU A 9 -1.43 4.40 28.87
C GLU A 9 -1.95 5.69 28.25
N GLY A 10 -3.23 6.00 28.47
CA GLY A 10 -3.85 7.23 27.94
C GLY A 10 -4.15 7.22 26.44
N TRP A 11 -3.91 6.13 25.72
CA TRP A 11 -4.25 6.04 24.30
C TRP A 11 -5.75 5.89 24.11
N HIS A 12 -6.33 6.72 23.24
CA HIS A 12 -7.76 6.67 22.96
C HIS A 12 -8.14 5.40 22.18
N GLU A 13 -9.16 4.68 22.66
CA GLU A 13 -9.58 3.42 22.06
C GLU A 13 -10.02 3.53 20.60
N GLY A 14 -10.71 4.60 20.25
CA GLY A 14 -11.28 4.80 18.90
C GLY A 14 -10.27 4.98 17.77
N VAL A 15 -9.00 5.33 18.07
CA VAL A 15 -8.00 5.60 17.02
C VAL A 15 -7.04 4.43 16.77
N LYS A 16 -6.99 3.43 17.65
CA LYS A 16 -6.03 2.31 17.56
C LYS A 16 -6.08 1.60 16.21
N GLY A 17 -7.27 1.29 15.70
CA GLY A 17 -7.44 0.63 14.42
C GLY A 17 -6.93 1.44 13.23
N ILE A 18 -7.13 2.77 13.26
CA ILE A 18 -6.65 3.68 12.20
C ILE A 18 -5.12 3.74 12.22
N VAL A 19 -4.53 3.87 13.41
CA VAL A 19 -3.06 3.91 13.57
C VAL A 19 -2.46 2.56 13.20
N ALA A 20 -3.08 1.43 13.58
CA ALA A 20 -2.65 0.10 13.18
C ALA A 20 -2.60 -0.04 11.65
N SER A 21 -3.66 0.39 10.93
CA SER A 21 -3.68 0.39 9.47
C SER A 21 -2.54 1.24 8.87
N ARG A 22 -2.27 2.42 9.43
CA ARG A 22 -1.18 3.27 8.95
C ARG A 22 0.19 2.63 9.15
N LEU A 23 0.41 1.96 10.28
CA LEU A 23 1.65 1.22 10.54
C LEU A 23 1.81 0.04 9.60
N THR A 24 0.75 -0.73 9.41
CA THR A 24 0.74 -1.85 8.47
C THR A 24 1.08 -1.40 7.05
N ASN A 25 0.45 -0.32 6.57
CA ASN A 25 0.71 0.24 5.24
C ASN A 25 2.13 0.81 5.08
N ARG A 26 2.72 1.33 6.17
CA ARG A 26 4.07 1.90 6.12
C ARG A 26 5.17 0.85 6.19
N TYR A 27 4.99 -0.15 7.04
CA TYR A 27 6.05 -1.11 7.37
C TYR A 27 5.84 -2.50 6.76
N HIS A 28 4.69 -2.74 6.11
CA HIS A 28 4.31 -4.01 5.49
C HIS A 28 4.43 -5.21 6.45
N VAL A 29 4.01 -5.02 7.69
CA VAL A 29 3.89 -6.05 8.71
C VAL A 29 2.61 -5.86 9.51
N PRO A 30 2.01 -6.91 10.08
CA PRO A 30 0.87 -6.78 10.98
C PRO A 30 1.19 -5.86 12.15
N ALA A 31 0.21 -5.03 12.53
CA ALA A 31 0.36 -4.09 13.64
C ALA A 31 -0.78 -4.22 14.63
N LEU A 32 -0.47 -4.33 15.92
CA LEU A 32 -1.41 -4.35 17.03
C LEU A 32 -1.08 -3.22 18.01
N LEU A 33 -2.06 -2.37 18.28
CA LEU A 33 -1.95 -1.26 19.22
C LEU A 33 -2.85 -1.50 20.43
N PHE A 34 -2.31 -1.29 21.62
CA PHE A 34 -3.00 -1.51 22.88
C PHE A 34 -3.12 -0.23 23.69
N SER A 35 -4.34 0.10 24.15
CA SER A 35 -4.53 1.02 25.26
C SER A 35 -4.44 0.24 26.57
N ILE A 36 -3.71 0.79 27.54
CA ILE A 36 -3.50 0.17 28.84
C ILE A 36 -4.24 0.99 29.89
N GLU A 37 -5.13 0.34 30.63
CA GLU A 37 -5.91 0.92 31.72
C GLU A 37 -6.12 -0.13 32.79
N ASP A 38 -5.89 0.20 34.05
CA ASP A 38 -6.06 -0.66 35.22
C ASP A 38 -5.39 -2.05 35.08
N GLY A 39 -4.19 -2.11 34.50
CA GLY A 39 -3.45 -3.35 34.27
C GLY A 39 -3.98 -4.23 33.14
N ILE A 40 -5.00 -3.77 32.41
CA ILE A 40 -5.57 -4.47 31.25
C ILE A 40 -5.20 -3.73 29.97
N ALA A 41 -4.69 -4.47 29.00
CA ALA A 41 -4.38 -3.95 27.67
C ALA A 41 -5.47 -4.40 26.66
N ARG A 42 -6.15 -3.41 26.03
CA ARG A 42 -7.15 -3.65 24.98
C ARG A 42 -6.56 -3.25 23.65
N GLY A 43 -6.39 -4.20 22.76
CA GLY A 43 -5.71 -4.04 21.47
C GLY A 43 -6.63 -4.07 20.26
N SER A 44 -6.22 -3.36 19.24
CA SER A 44 -6.76 -3.47 17.88
C SER A 44 -5.63 -3.74 16.90
N GLY A 45 -5.76 -4.78 16.08
CA GLY A 45 -4.76 -5.20 15.10
C GLY A 45 -5.25 -5.11 13.67
N ARG A 46 -4.29 -4.95 12.76
CA ARG A 46 -4.48 -5.00 11.31
C ARG A 46 -3.43 -5.91 10.69
N SER A 47 -3.84 -6.64 9.68
CA SER A 47 -2.98 -7.53 8.91
C SER A 47 -2.46 -6.88 7.64
N VAL A 48 -1.58 -7.59 6.93
CA VAL A 48 -1.01 -7.22 5.64
C VAL A 48 -1.02 -8.43 4.71
N GLY A 49 -1.15 -8.19 3.42
CA GLY A 49 -1.07 -9.23 2.40
C GLY A 49 -2.06 -10.38 2.64
N LYS A 50 -1.54 -11.59 2.57
CA LYS A 50 -2.29 -12.85 2.79
C LYS A 50 -2.20 -13.36 4.23
N VAL A 51 -1.52 -12.62 5.14
CA VAL A 51 -1.34 -13.05 6.53
C VAL A 51 -2.68 -13.14 7.26
N ASN A 52 -3.05 -14.33 7.72
CA ASN A 52 -4.21 -14.51 8.61
C ASN A 52 -3.81 -14.13 10.04
N LEU A 53 -4.05 -12.87 10.41
CA LEU A 53 -3.71 -12.35 11.74
C LEU A 53 -4.56 -12.99 12.83
N PHE A 54 -5.80 -13.39 12.55
CA PHE A 54 -6.65 -14.06 13.52
C PHE A 54 -6.07 -15.42 13.92
N ASP A 55 -5.64 -16.24 12.96
CA ASP A 55 -5.04 -17.54 13.25
C ASP A 55 -3.71 -17.38 13.99
N ALA A 56 -2.91 -16.37 13.66
CA ALA A 56 -1.67 -16.09 14.38
C ALA A 56 -1.93 -15.71 15.85
N VAL A 57 -2.95 -14.90 16.11
CA VAL A 57 -3.38 -14.51 17.46
C VAL A 57 -3.98 -15.70 18.20
N GLU A 58 -4.73 -16.57 17.53
CA GLU A 58 -5.31 -17.79 18.10
C GLU A 58 -4.23 -18.72 18.68
N ARG A 59 -3.07 -18.83 18.03
CA ARG A 59 -1.92 -19.60 18.53
C ARG A 59 -1.29 -19.01 19.82
N CYS A 60 -1.70 -17.81 20.22
CA CYS A 60 -1.31 -17.16 21.48
C CYS A 60 -2.47 -17.08 22.48
N SER A 61 -3.55 -17.83 22.27
CA SER A 61 -4.82 -17.70 23.00
C SER A 61 -4.73 -17.89 24.51
N ASP A 62 -3.80 -18.71 24.99
CA ASP A 62 -3.55 -18.95 26.41
C ASP A 62 -3.05 -17.73 27.20
N LEU A 63 -2.53 -16.71 26.49
CA LEU A 63 -2.14 -15.43 27.10
C LEU A 63 -3.30 -14.43 27.16
N LEU A 64 -4.38 -14.65 26.43
CA LEU A 64 -5.42 -13.69 26.16
C LEU A 64 -6.65 -13.87 27.06
N ILE A 65 -7.20 -12.75 27.55
CA ILE A 65 -8.48 -12.72 28.25
C ILE A 65 -9.62 -12.82 27.23
N ARG A 66 -9.51 -12.09 26.13
CA ARG A 66 -10.53 -12.06 25.07
C ARG A 66 -9.88 -11.81 23.72
N ARG A 67 -10.42 -12.41 22.68
CA ARG A 67 -10.05 -12.18 21.30
C ARG A 67 -11.25 -12.31 20.37
N GLY A 68 -11.13 -11.69 19.18
CA GLY A 68 -12.14 -11.77 18.13
C GLY A 68 -11.69 -11.01 16.90
N GLY A 69 -12.33 -11.30 15.77
CA GLY A 69 -12.02 -10.65 14.50
C GLY A 69 -12.04 -11.63 13.34
N HIS A 70 -11.25 -11.31 12.32
CA HIS A 70 -11.09 -12.10 11.11
C HIS A 70 -9.63 -11.96 10.58
N ALA A 71 -9.28 -12.61 9.48
CA ALA A 71 -7.92 -12.62 8.94
C ALA A 71 -7.27 -11.23 8.85
N GLY A 72 -8.01 -10.20 8.42
CA GLY A 72 -7.49 -8.84 8.19
C GLY A 72 -7.48 -7.94 9.42
N ALA A 73 -8.27 -8.24 10.48
CA ALA A 73 -8.37 -7.38 11.65
C ALA A 73 -8.76 -8.15 12.89
N VAL A 74 -8.13 -7.83 14.03
CA VAL A 74 -8.38 -8.49 15.31
C VAL A 74 -8.58 -7.48 16.45
N GLY A 75 -9.43 -7.87 17.41
CA GLY A 75 -9.54 -7.25 18.72
C GLY A 75 -8.99 -8.20 19.79
N VAL A 76 -8.16 -7.71 20.69
CA VAL A 76 -7.48 -8.51 21.70
C VAL A 76 -7.54 -7.83 23.06
N THR A 77 -7.81 -8.60 24.12
CA THR A 77 -7.70 -8.15 25.51
C THR A 77 -6.74 -9.06 26.25
N ILE A 78 -5.77 -8.48 26.96
CA ILE A 78 -4.71 -9.18 27.65
C ILE A 78 -4.32 -8.44 28.93
N GLU A 79 -3.80 -9.13 29.94
CA GLU A 79 -3.14 -8.49 31.06
C GLU A 79 -1.91 -7.72 30.57
N ALA A 80 -1.73 -6.46 31.00
CA ALA A 80 -0.60 -5.63 30.55
C ALA A 80 0.76 -6.29 30.86
N SER A 81 0.85 -7.03 31.95
CA SER A 81 2.03 -7.80 32.36
C SER A 81 2.44 -8.89 31.36
N LYS A 82 1.52 -9.40 30.55
CA LYS A 82 1.76 -10.45 29.56
C LYS A 82 2.02 -9.91 28.15
N LEU A 83 1.98 -8.59 27.95
CA LEU A 83 2.08 -7.98 26.64
C LEU A 83 3.44 -8.24 25.96
N ASP A 84 4.54 -8.26 26.72
CA ASP A 84 5.86 -8.55 26.20
C ASP A 84 6.04 -10.02 25.78
N GLU A 85 5.42 -10.94 26.51
CA GLU A 85 5.39 -12.35 26.13
C GLU A 85 4.56 -12.55 24.86
N PHE A 86 3.39 -11.94 24.79
CA PHE A 86 2.54 -11.96 23.62
C PHE A 86 3.27 -11.43 22.38
N ARG A 87 3.99 -10.30 22.51
CA ARG A 87 4.81 -9.73 21.43
C ARG A 87 5.84 -10.72 20.89
N ARG A 88 6.58 -11.36 21.78
CA ARG A 88 7.60 -12.35 21.41
C ARG A 88 6.99 -13.57 20.71
N ARG A 89 5.91 -14.10 21.25
CA ARG A 89 5.21 -15.27 20.71
C ARG A 89 4.59 -14.99 19.36
N LEU A 90 3.84 -13.90 19.24
CA LEU A 90 3.22 -13.51 17.98
C LEU A 90 4.30 -13.28 16.89
N SER A 91 5.42 -12.65 17.22
CA SER A 91 6.53 -12.49 16.28
C SER A 91 7.13 -13.83 15.86
N ALA A 92 7.23 -14.81 16.74
CA ALA A 92 7.70 -16.16 16.41
C ALA A 92 6.71 -16.87 15.48
N VAL A 93 5.41 -16.84 15.79
CA VAL A 93 4.36 -17.41 14.93
C VAL A 93 4.39 -16.81 13.53
N LEU A 94 4.48 -15.48 13.43
CA LEU A 94 4.52 -14.79 12.14
C LEU A 94 5.83 -15.03 11.39
N SER A 95 6.90 -15.44 12.07
CA SER A 95 8.17 -15.78 11.41
C SER A 95 8.12 -17.10 10.64
N GLU A 96 7.14 -17.96 10.95
CA GLU A 96 6.91 -19.20 10.21
C GLU A 96 6.19 -18.98 8.87
N ILE A 97 5.54 -17.82 8.70
CA ILE A 97 4.81 -17.49 7.47
C ILE A 97 5.79 -17.05 6.39
N PRO A 98 5.63 -17.51 5.12
CA PRO A 98 6.44 -17.11 3.99
C PRO A 98 6.51 -15.58 3.83
N ALA A 99 7.64 -15.06 3.33
CA ALA A 99 7.82 -13.62 3.18
C ALA A 99 6.85 -13.03 2.13
N GLU A 100 6.56 -13.80 1.10
CA GLU A 100 5.62 -13.46 0.03
C GLU A 100 4.18 -13.20 0.53
N ASP A 101 3.77 -13.84 1.63
CA ASP A 101 2.43 -13.63 2.19
C ASP A 101 2.28 -12.27 2.90
N PHE A 102 3.39 -11.58 3.17
CA PHE A 102 3.38 -10.20 3.71
C PHE A 102 3.31 -9.15 2.62
N GLU A 103 3.38 -9.53 1.37
CA GLU A 103 3.32 -8.61 0.25
C GLU A 103 1.86 -8.37 -0.17
N ASP A 104 1.47 -7.09 -0.26
CA ASP A 104 0.23 -6.71 -0.92
C ASP A 104 0.50 -6.77 -2.43
N ILE A 105 -0.04 -7.78 -3.09
CA ILE A 105 -0.01 -7.89 -4.53
C ILE A 105 -1.31 -7.28 -5.05
N ASP A 106 -1.18 -6.13 -5.70
CA ASP A 106 -2.28 -5.56 -6.47
C ASP A 106 -2.15 -6.04 -7.93
N GLU A 107 -3.22 -6.60 -8.46
CA GLU A 107 -3.28 -7.06 -9.84
C GLU A 107 -3.73 -5.91 -10.75
N VAL A 108 -3.00 -5.71 -11.84
CA VAL A 108 -3.40 -4.82 -12.93
C VAL A 108 -4.45 -5.55 -13.77
N ALA A 109 -5.64 -4.99 -13.86
CA ALA A 109 -6.76 -5.58 -14.59
C ALA A 109 -6.55 -5.53 -16.11
N ALA A 110 -5.94 -4.44 -16.61
CA ALA A 110 -5.64 -4.27 -18.02
C ALA A 110 -4.53 -3.23 -18.23
N THR A 111 -3.74 -3.40 -19.29
CA THR A 111 -2.92 -2.34 -19.87
C THR A 111 -3.74 -1.63 -20.96
N VAL A 112 -3.73 -0.30 -20.96
CA VAL A 112 -4.56 0.53 -21.83
C VAL A 112 -3.74 1.67 -22.43
N ASP A 113 -4.14 2.13 -23.61
CA ASP A 113 -3.66 3.39 -24.17
C ASP A 113 -4.39 4.58 -23.53
N LEU A 114 -3.71 5.73 -23.35
CA LEU A 114 -4.34 6.89 -22.72
C LEU A 114 -5.54 7.42 -23.53
N SER A 115 -5.57 7.18 -24.82
CA SER A 115 -6.68 7.55 -25.73
C SER A 115 -7.97 6.77 -25.43
N GLU A 116 -7.89 5.59 -24.82
CA GLU A 116 -9.05 4.76 -24.45
C GLU A 116 -9.73 5.27 -23.17
N LEU A 117 -9.05 6.15 -22.40
CA LEU A 117 -9.52 6.67 -21.13
C LEU A 117 -10.42 7.89 -21.33
N ASN A 118 -11.57 7.67 -21.92
CA ASN A 118 -12.63 8.66 -22.06
C ASN A 118 -13.70 8.49 -20.95
N ILE A 119 -14.64 9.43 -20.86
CA ILE A 119 -15.68 9.41 -19.81
C ILE A 119 -16.57 8.18 -19.94
N GLU A 120 -16.90 7.76 -21.16
CA GLU A 120 -17.74 6.58 -21.40
C GLU A 120 -17.07 5.31 -20.85
N THR A 121 -15.78 5.11 -21.09
CA THR A 121 -15.01 3.99 -20.55
C THR A 121 -15.00 4.00 -19.01
N ILE A 122 -14.81 5.18 -18.39
CA ILE A 122 -14.80 5.32 -16.93
C ILE A 122 -16.20 5.02 -16.35
N GLU A 123 -17.27 5.47 -16.99
CA GLU A 123 -18.64 5.16 -16.59
C GLU A 123 -18.95 3.66 -16.70
N GLN A 124 -18.40 2.97 -17.71
CA GLN A 124 -18.53 1.51 -17.81
C GLN A 124 -17.81 0.80 -16.67
N ILE A 125 -16.60 1.25 -16.28
CA ILE A 125 -15.89 0.73 -15.11
C ILE A 125 -16.72 0.95 -13.84
N SER A 126 -17.35 2.12 -13.70
CA SER A 126 -18.19 2.43 -12.53
C SER A 126 -19.42 1.52 -12.39
N ARG A 127 -19.85 0.84 -13.46
CA ARG A 127 -20.93 -0.18 -13.36
C ARG A 127 -20.54 -1.43 -12.59
N LEU A 128 -19.25 -1.62 -12.32
CA LEU A 128 -18.74 -2.71 -11.45
C LEU A 128 -18.93 -2.40 -9.96
N GLU A 129 -19.35 -1.18 -9.59
CA GLU A 129 -19.66 -0.80 -8.21
C GLU A 129 -20.82 -1.63 -7.60
N PRO A 130 -20.87 -1.80 -6.27
CA PRO A 130 -20.03 -1.14 -5.25
C PRO A 130 -18.67 -1.80 -5.08
N PHE A 131 -17.61 -0.98 -5.06
CA PHE A 131 -16.28 -1.46 -4.75
C PHE A 131 -16.06 -1.60 -3.24
N GLY A 132 -15.22 -2.56 -2.85
CA GLY A 132 -14.90 -2.84 -1.45
C GLY A 132 -14.16 -4.16 -1.27
N GLN A 133 -14.35 -4.77 -0.10
CA GLN A 133 -13.73 -6.06 0.21
C GLN A 133 -14.30 -7.15 -0.73
N GLY A 134 -13.40 -7.82 -1.48
CA GLY A 134 -13.78 -8.84 -2.47
C GLY A 134 -14.16 -8.30 -3.86
N ASN A 135 -14.29 -6.98 -4.02
CA ASN A 135 -14.50 -6.32 -5.32
C ASN A 135 -13.67 -5.03 -5.34
N LYS A 136 -12.38 -5.15 -5.58
CA LYS A 136 -11.46 -3.99 -5.63
C LYS A 136 -11.74 -3.13 -6.85
N VAL A 137 -11.46 -1.81 -6.75
CA VAL A 137 -11.42 -0.93 -7.92
C VAL A 137 -10.39 -1.48 -8.91
N PRO A 138 -10.73 -1.65 -10.19
CA PRO A 138 -9.76 -2.12 -11.18
C PRO A 138 -8.58 -1.18 -11.29
N LEU A 139 -7.37 -1.70 -11.16
CA LEU A 139 -6.15 -1.00 -11.49
C LEU A 139 -5.84 -1.18 -12.97
N LEU A 140 -5.55 -0.07 -13.63
CA LEU A 140 -5.13 -0.03 -15.02
C LEU A 140 -3.64 0.33 -15.09
N ALA A 141 -2.98 -0.10 -16.14
CA ALA A 141 -1.62 0.33 -16.46
C ALA A 141 -1.57 1.04 -17.80
N ALA A 142 -0.67 2.04 -17.91
CA ALA A 142 -0.27 2.62 -19.19
C ALA A 142 1.25 2.61 -19.28
N GLU A 143 1.77 2.14 -20.40
CA GLU A 143 3.19 1.91 -20.59
C GLU A 143 3.85 3.01 -21.43
N GLY A 144 5.13 3.33 -21.13
CA GLY A 144 5.92 4.26 -21.92
C GLY A 144 5.42 5.70 -21.90
N VAL A 145 4.77 6.10 -20.82
CA VAL A 145 4.14 7.42 -20.65
C VAL A 145 5.19 8.47 -20.25
N THR A 146 5.06 9.67 -20.77
CA THR A 146 5.83 10.85 -20.34
C THR A 146 5.02 11.66 -19.33
N MET A 147 5.66 12.10 -18.25
CA MET A 147 5.07 12.99 -17.25
C MET A 147 5.38 14.45 -17.57
N CYS A 148 4.40 15.22 -18.04
CA CYS A 148 4.51 16.65 -18.33
C CYS A 148 3.90 17.50 -17.20
N ASP A 149 4.23 18.80 -17.14
CA ASP A 149 3.63 19.79 -16.22
C ASP A 149 3.62 19.34 -14.75
N ARG A 150 4.70 18.73 -14.33
CA ARG A 150 4.88 18.19 -12.99
C ARG A 150 4.92 19.30 -11.94
N ALA A 151 4.12 19.17 -10.89
CA ALA A 151 4.11 20.11 -9.77
C ALA A 151 3.86 19.40 -8.47
N VAL A 152 4.65 19.75 -7.45
CA VAL A 152 4.41 19.36 -6.06
C VAL A 152 3.21 20.14 -5.52
N VAL A 153 2.28 19.45 -4.89
CA VAL A 153 1.03 20.03 -4.38
C VAL A 153 0.75 19.56 -2.95
N GLY A 154 -0.18 20.27 -2.29
CA GLY A 154 -0.55 20.00 -0.89
C GLY A 154 0.27 20.85 0.10
N LYS A 155 -0.28 21.04 1.31
CA LYS A 155 0.37 21.85 2.36
C LYS A 155 1.72 21.28 2.82
N THR A 156 1.87 19.97 2.80
CA THR A 156 3.07 19.24 3.23
C THR A 156 4.04 18.94 2.07
N GLY A 157 3.67 19.25 0.82
CA GLY A 157 4.51 18.96 -0.34
C GLY A 157 4.68 17.45 -0.63
N GLU A 158 3.75 16.62 -0.18
CA GLU A 158 3.84 15.16 -0.32
C GLU A 158 3.09 14.60 -1.54
N HIS A 159 2.45 15.46 -2.32
CA HIS A 159 1.63 15.03 -3.46
C HIS A 159 2.20 15.62 -4.73
N MET A 160 2.01 14.93 -5.84
CA MET A 160 2.45 15.40 -7.16
C MET A 160 1.28 15.33 -8.15
N ARG A 161 1.06 16.42 -8.87
CA ARG A 161 0.20 16.45 -10.04
C ARG A 161 1.06 16.53 -11.30
N PHE A 162 0.57 15.96 -12.39
CA PHE A 162 1.21 16.05 -13.71
C PHE A 162 0.18 15.75 -14.81
N VAL A 163 0.60 15.89 -16.04
CA VAL A 163 -0.14 15.42 -17.22
C VAL A 163 0.60 14.21 -17.77
N ALA A 164 -0.09 13.08 -17.82
CA ALA A 164 0.39 11.86 -18.44
C ALA A 164 0.14 11.93 -19.95
N THR A 165 1.14 11.68 -20.79
CA THR A 165 0.98 11.64 -22.25
C THR A 165 1.76 10.47 -22.86
N ASP A 166 1.13 9.80 -23.84
CA ASP A 166 1.74 8.79 -24.71
C ASP A 166 2.06 9.33 -26.11
N GLY A 167 1.89 10.66 -26.30
CA GLY A 167 2.05 11.34 -27.58
C GLY A 167 0.77 11.39 -28.43
N ALA A 168 -0.18 10.49 -28.23
CA ALA A 168 -1.49 10.46 -28.89
C ALA A 168 -2.57 11.14 -28.04
N ALA A 169 -2.53 10.93 -26.75
CA ALA A 169 -3.47 11.50 -25.77
C ALA A 169 -2.74 12.10 -24.57
N SER A 170 -3.47 12.92 -23.81
CA SER A 170 -2.95 13.53 -22.58
C SER A 170 -4.04 13.55 -21.52
N VAL A 171 -3.75 12.99 -20.34
CA VAL A 171 -4.71 12.86 -19.24
C VAL A 171 -4.11 13.44 -17.95
N PRO A 172 -4.84 14.31 -17.23
CA PRO A 172 -4.40 14.80 -15.93
C PRO A 172 -4.25 13.66 -14.92
N ALA A 173 -3.21 13.74 -14.11
CA ALA A 173 -2.85 12.74 -13.13
C ALA A 173 -2.53 13.36 -11.78
N ILE A 174 -2.81 12.64 -10.70
CA ILE A 174 -2.39 12.99 -9.35
C ILE A 174 -1.89 11.74 -8.62
N MET A 175 -0.78 11.90 -7.91
CA MET A 175 -0.25 10.89 -7.01
C MET A 175 -0.17 11.45 -5.59
N PHE A 176 -0.78 10.77 -4.64
CA PHE A 176 -0.77 11.15 -3.23
C PHE A 176 0.36 10.44 -2.49
N ARG A 177 1.01 11.17 -1.57
CA ARG A 177 2.11 10.66 -0.71
C ARG A 177 3.21 10.00 -1.52
N VAL A 178 3.77 10.77 -2.43
CA VAL A 178 4.77 10.31 -3.40
C VAL A 178 6.05 9.91 -2.69
N PRO A 179 6.49 8.64 -2.76
CA PRO A 179 7.79 8.26 -2.27
C PRO A 179 8.88 8.90 -3.16
N GLN A 180 9.93 9.48 -2.55
CA GLN A 180 11.06 10.06 -3.28
C GLN A 180 10.61 11.08 -4.36
N ILE A 181 9.71 12.00 -3.98
CA ILE A 181 9.12 13.01 -4.87
C ILE A 181 10.17 13.80 -5.66
N ASP A 182 11.33 14.09 -5.05
CA ASP A 182 12.43 14.81 -5.69
C ASP A 182 13.01 14.06 -6.89
N LYS A 183 12.95 12.75 -6.90
CA LYS A 183 13.39 11.93 -8.04
C LYS A 183 12.35 11.92 -9.15
N LEU A 184 11.07 11.79 -8.80
CA LEU A 184 10.00 11.73 -9.79
C LEU A 184 9.72 13.08 -10.44
N ILE A 185 9.83 14.19 -9.69
CA ILE A 185 9.61 15.54 -10.24
C ILE A 185 10.64 15.90 -11.33
N ASN A 186 11.85 15.33 -11.23
CA ASN A 186 12.94 15.54 -12.18
C ASN A 186 13.14 14.36 -13.15
N CYS A 187 12.21 13.40 -13.21
CA CYS A 187 12.34 12.23 -14.07
C CYS A 187 11.90 12.55 -15.49
N ASP A 188 12.84 12.64 -16.43
CA ASP A 188 12.55 12.87 -17.85
C ASP A 188 12.44 11.57 -18.66
N SER A 189 12.68 10.43 -18.05
CA SER A 189 12.50 9.11 -18.67
C SER A 189 11.02 8.78 -18.83
N ALA A 190 10.72 7.94 -19.81
CA ALA A 190 9.41 7.32 -19.92
C ALA A 190 9.15 6.42 -18.71
N VAL A 191 7.90 6.40 -18.26
CA VAL A 191 7.46 5.63 -17.10
C VAL A 191 6.29 4.73 -17.46
N ASP A 192 6.12 3.66 -16.70
CA ASP A 192 4.88 2.91 -16.69
C ASP A 192 4.07 3.35 -15.47
N LEU A 193 2.80 3.64 -15.70
CA LEU A 193 1.89 4.13 -14.66
C LEU A 193 0.91 3.04 -14.28
N VAL A 194 0.67 2.87 -12.97
CA VAL A 194 -0.44 2.09 -12.45
C VAL A 194 -1.41 3.03 -11.75
N PHE A 195 -2.69 2.96 -12.10
CA PHE A 195 -3.67 3.96 -11.67
C PHE A 195 -5.11 3.41 -11.61
N GLU A 196 -5.95 4.14 -10.89
CA GLU A 196 -7.40 4.09 -11.04
C GLU A 196 -7.83 5.25 -11.96
N ALA A 197 -8.69 4.98 -12.94
CA ALA A 197 -9.26 6.00 -13.79
C ALA A 197 -10.57 6.51 -13.16
N VAL A 198 -10.70 7.83 -13.01
CA VAL A 198 -11.87 8.47 -12.40
C VAL A 198 -12.40 9.62 -13.25
N ALA A 199 -13.71 9.88 -13.17
CA ALA A 199 -14.33 11.05 -13.76
C ALA A 199 -14.27 12.23 -12.76
N GLU A 200 -13.43 13.22 -13.05
CA GLU A 200 -13.31 14.43 -12.21
C GLU A 200 -14.39 15.45 -12.63
N HIS A 201 -15.25 15.80 -11.67
CA HIS A 201 -16.27 16.84 -11.85
C HIS A 201 -15.73 18.19 -11.33
N TRP A 202 -15.48 19.12 -12.24
CA TRP A 202 -15.00 20.45 -11.87
C TRP A 202 -15.68 21.55 -12.69
N GLN A 203 -16.28 22.54 -12.01
CA GLN A 203 -16.96 23.69 -12.63
C GLN A 203 -17.94 23.31 -13.75
N GLY A 204 -18.74 22.24 -13.54
CA GLY A 204 -19.73 21.76 -14.50
C GLY A 204 -19.14 20.98 -15.70
N ARG A 205 -17.83 20.74 -15.70
CA ARG A 205 -17.18 19.89 -16.71
C ARG A 205 -16.76 18.57 -16.08
N VAL A 206 -16.86 17.50 -16.88
CA VAL A 206 -16.39 16.16 -16.48
C VAL A 206 -15.21 15.80 -17.37
N LYS A 207 -14.12 15.38 -16.75
CA LYS A 207 -12.89 14.98 -17.46
C LYS A 207 -12.31 13.72 -16.85
N PRO A 208 -11.64 12.86 -17.64
CA PRO A 208 -10.87 11.75 -17.11
C PRO A 208 -9.70 12.27 -16.29
N LYS A 209 -9.39 11.56 -15.21
CA LYS A 209 -8.24 11.82 -14.35
C LYS A 209 -7.65 10.51 -13.85
N LEU A 210 -6.33 10.44 -13.77
CA LEU A 210 -5.61 9.28 -13.26
C LEU A 210 -5.27 9.48 -11.77
N MET A 211 -5.71 8.55 -10.94
CA MET A 211 -5.34 8.46 -9.54
C MET A 211 -4.19 7.47 -9.42
N ILE A 212 -2.96 7.99 -9.49
CA ILE A 212 -1.75 7.16 -9.59
C ILE A 212 -1.52 6.40 -8.29
N LYS A 213 -1.30 5.10 -8.43
CA LYS A 213 -0.93 4.18 -7.34
C LYS A 213 0.55 3.89 -7.34
N ASP A 214 1.14 3.71 -8.53
CA ASP A 214 2.57 3.45 -8.67
C ASP A 214 3.12 3.99 -9.98
N VAL A 215 4.45 4.23 -9.98
CA VAL A 215 5.22 4.72 -11.12
C VAL A 215 6.48 3.88 -11.24
N LEU A 216 6.63 3.19 -12.36
CA LEU A 216 7.80 2.39 -12.70
C LEU A 216 8.63 3.15 -13.72
N VAL A 217 9.80 3.64 -13.33
CA VAL A 217 10.72 4.34 -14.24
C VAL A 217 11.35 3.31 -15.17
N ARG A 218 11.18 3.49 -16.47
CA ARG A 218 11.87 2.68 -17.48
C ARG A 218 13.34 3.09 -17.51
N ASP A 219 14.21 2.17 -17.14
CA ASP A 219 15.65 2.40 -17.22
C ASP A 219 16.04 2.39 -18.70
N THR A 220 16.41 3.57 -19.23
CA THR A 220 16.82 3.74 -20.63
C THR A 220 18.16 3.05 -20.94
N THR A 221 18.78 2.42 -19.96
CA THR A 221 20.01 1.62 -20.11
C THR A 221 19.74 0.15 -20.45
N LEU A 222 18.48 -0.26 -20.70
CA LEU A 222 18.23 -1.59 -21.22
C LEU A 222 18.78 -1.68 -22.66
N PRO A 223 19.51 -2.78 -22.97
CA PRO A 223 20.19 -2.94 -24.24
C PRO A 223 19.19 -2.84 -25.41
N SER A 224 19.66 -2.26 -26.51
CA SER A 224 18.92 -2.14 -27.76
C SER A 224 18.35 -3.50 -28.21
N VAL A 225 17.30 -3.47 -29.02
CA VAL A 225 16.58 -4.65 -29.57
C VAL A 225 17.49 -5.69 -30.22
N ASP A 226 18.74 -5.38 -30.45
CA ASP A 226 19.77 -6.24 -31.09
C ASP A 226 20.62 -7.04 -30.06
N ASP A 227 20.32 -6.99 -28.75
CA ASP A 227 21.02 -7.82 -27.77
C ASP A 227 20.49 -9.25 -27.78
N PRO A 228 21.36 -10.28 -27.99
CA PRO A 228 20.94 -11.68 -27.97
C PRO A 228 20.25 -12.13 -26.67
N ALA A 229 20.46 -11.42 -25.55
CA ALA A 229 19.75 -11.65 -24.30
C ALA A 229 18.25 -11.28 -24.36
N CYS A 230 17.83 -10.50 -25.35
CA CYS A 230 16.44 -10.13 -25.56
C CYS A 230 15.62 -11.26 -26.21
N GLU A 231 16.26 -12.15 -26.99
CA GLU A 231 15.57 -13.28 -27.61
C GLU A 231 15.14 -14.36 -26.60
N LEU A 232 15.89 -14.53 -25.52
CA LEU A 232 15.53 -15.46 -24.42
C LEU A 232 14.26 -15.07 -23.65
N ARG A 233 13.84 -13.79 -23.72
CA ARG A 233 12.62 -13.29 -23.07
C ARG A 233 11.38 -13.31 -23.96
N ARG A 234 11.53 -13.50 -25.28
CA ARG A 234 10.41 -13.62 -26.23
C ARG A 234 9.70 -14.98 -26.21
N GLY A 235 10.21 -15.96 -25.44
CA GLY A 235 9.62 -17.28 -25.30
C GLY A 235 8.56 -17.43 -24.20
N VAL A 236 8.27 -16.38 -23.42
CA VAL A 236 7.23 -16.40 -22.38
C VAL A 236 5.91 -16.00 -23.02
N GLN A 237 4.97 -16.95 -23.07
CA GLN A 237 3.63 -16.71 -23.61
C GLN A 237 2.88 -15.66 -22.81
N PRO A 238 2.00 -14.81 -23.44
CA PRO A 238 1.35 -13.66 -22.81
C PRO A 238 0.30 -13.99 -21.74
N ALA A 239 0.17 -15.26 -21.34
CA ALA A 239 -0.80 -15.66 -20.32
C ALA A 239 -0.32 -15.50 -18.87
N ASP A 240 0.94 -15.12 -18.62
CA ASP A 240 1.52 -15.09 -17.26
C ASP A 240 2.22 -13.76 -16.90
N SER A 241 1.97 -12.69 -17.66
CA SER A 241 2.51 -11.37 -17.38
C SER A 241 1.62 -10.56 -16.43
N GLY A 242 1.36 -11.08 -15.24
CA GLY A 242 0.96 -10.22 -14.13
C GLY A 242 2.14 -9.32 -13.79
N LEU A 243 2.06 -8.03 -14.08
CA LEU A 243 2.98 -7.03 -13.56
C LEU A 243 2.99 -7.14 -12.03
N ARG A 244 4.03 -7.79 -11.48
CA ARG A 244 4.27 -7.77 -10.03
C ARG A 244 4.80 -6.39 -9.69
N LEU A 245 3.97 -5.59 -9.04
CA LEU A 245 4.43 -4.37 -8.38
C LEU A 245 5.50 -4.75 -7.36
N GLU A 246 6.75 -4.35 -7.59
CA GLU A 246 7.77 -4.47 -6.56
C GLU A 246 7.33 -3.61 -5.37
N SER A 247 7.04 -4.29 -4.26
CA SER A 247 6.66 -3.63 -3.02
C SER A 247 7.71 -2.59 -2.64
N ARG A 248 7.23 -1.37 -2.33
CA ARG A 248 8.00 -0.22 -1.86
C ARG A 248 9.15 -0.67 -0.95
N LYS A 249 10.38 -0.19 -1.22
CA LYS A 249 11.57 -0.50 -0.43
C LYS A 249 11.27 -0.35 1.06
N ARG A 250 11.35 -1.46 1.78
CA ARG A 250 11.11 -1.58 3.21
C ARG A 250 12.03 -0.61 3.95
N GLU A 251 11.50 0.37 4.67
CA GLU A 251 12.23 0.96 5.78
C GLU A 251 12.43 -0.17 6.80
N THR A 252 13.64 -0.62 6.97
CA THR A 252 13.95 -1.79 7.78
C THR A 252 13.67 -1.46 9.24
N LEU A 253 12.67 -2.10 9.85
CA LEU A 253 12.36 -2.05 11.29
C LEU A 253 13.58 -2.28 12.20
N ALA A 254 14.67 -2.84 11.66
CA ALA A 254 15.92 -3.09 12.37
C ALA A 254 16.68 -1.81 12.75
N GLN A 255 16.34 -0.64 12.18
CA GLN A 255 17.06 0.63 12.42
C GLN A 255 16.40 1.53 13.47
N LEU A 256 15.21 1.21 13.94
CA LEU A 256 14.51 2.01 14.95
C LEU A 256 14.40 1.25 16.28
N SER A 257 14.90 1.85 17.36
CA SER A 257 14.64 1.34 18.69
C SER A 257 13.16 1.46 19.03
N TYR A 258 12.64 0.55 19.87
CA TYR A 258 11.25 0.56 20.34
C TYR A 258 10.80 1.94 20.87
N THR A 259 11.70 2.65 21.55
CA THR A 259 11.46 3.98 22.15
C THR A 259 11.34 5.08 21.08
N GLU A 260 12.10 4.99 19.99
CA GLU A 260 12.04 5.94 18.86
C GLU A 260 10.77 5.76 18.02
N LEU A 261 10.38 4.49 17.77
CA LEU A 261 9.08 4.18 17.13
C LEU A 261 7.92 4.76 17.92
N THR A 262 7.92 4.58 19.24
CA THR A 262 6.83 5.05 20.12
C THR A 262 6.76 6.58 20.18
N ARG A 263 7.90 7.27 20.30
CA ARG A 263 7.95 8.75 20.38
C ARG A 263 7.64 9.43 19.04
N SER A 264 8.23 8.96 17.97
CA SER A 264 8.03 9.53 16.62
C SER A 264 6.59 9.38 16.13
N LEU A 265 5.94 8.23 16.43
CA LEU A 265 4.56 7.95 16.01
C LEU A 265 3.52 8.70 16.84
N ILE A 266 3.72 8.85 18.14
CA ILE A 266 2.77 9.54 19.01
C ILE A 266 2.77 11.05 18.71
N HIS A 267 3.92 11.68 18.52
CA HIS A 267 4.02 13.10 18.22
C HIS A 267 3.49 13.53 16.85
N SER A 268 3.39 12.60 15.89
CA SER A 268 2.86 12.91 14.56
C SER A 268 1.35 12.65 14.42
N PHE A 269 0.68 12.12 15.47
CA PHE A 269 -0.73 11.72 15.40
C PHE A 269 -1.62 12.27 16.51
N ILE A 270 -1.07 13.05 17.47
CA ILE A 270 -1.76 13.88 18.42
C ILE A 270 -1.63 15.35 17.98
#